data_48401bce954ca433389c9660af5d4b9f
#
_entry.id   48401bce954ca433389c9660af5d4b9f
#
_cell.length_a   1.000
_cell.length_b   1.000
_cell.length_c   1.000
_cell.angle_alpha   90.00
_cell.angle_beta   90.00
_cell.angle_gamma   90.00
#
_symmetry.space_group_name_H-M   'P 1'
#
loop_
_entity.id
_entity.type
_entity.pdbx_description
1 polymer ?
#
loop_
_entity_poly.entity_id
_entity_poly.type
_entity_poly.pdbx_seq_one_letter_code
_entity_poly.pdbx_strand_id
1 'polypeptide(L)'
;MKQFAKYFLSALFALAFSLNGIAQQQEPEPYLKTEDIPDAVKFLPGPPEPGTAAFALDSAIYYQSKALREGERGQQAIREATTSISRMAAMFSEAFGMELSRERTPKILYLLDRSVQTFRRGVAMPKNTYMRKRPYVYFDEPTLIPMAERQSRNSGSFPSGHTVRGWGMALVLAQLNPACQDAVLSVGYEWGQSRVIAGYHWQSDVDAARLVASATFARLQACPEYQQDFAAALEEWEALNR
;
A
#
# COMPACT_ATOMS: atom_id res chain seq x y z
N MET A 1 70.31 41.58 -17.59
CA MET A 1 69.68 42.66 -16.76
C MET A 1 68.27 42.22 -16.39
N LYS A 2 68.10 42.10 -15.07
CA LYS A 2 66.87 42.26 -14.28
C LYS A 2 65.62 41.54 -14.79
N GLN A 3 65.30 40.33 -14.22
CA GLN A 3 64.44 40.13 -13.02
C GLN A 3 63.13 40.94 -13.12
N PHE A 4 62.04 40.16 -13.18
CA PHE A 4 60.89 40.35 -12.29
C PHE A 4 60.04 39.07 -12.28
N ALA A 5 60.17 38.32 -11.17
CA ALA A 5 59.26 37.31 -10.78
C ALA A 5 57.95 37.96 -10.29
N LYS A 6 56.80 37.56 -10.82
CA LYS A 6 55.53 37.89 -10.23
C LYS A 6 54.82 36.57 -9.85
N TYR A 7 54.71 36.44 -8.56
CA TYR A 7 53.91 35.43 -7.86
C TYR A 7 52.47 35.56 -8.30
N PHE A 8 51.92 34.55 -8.94
CA PHE A 8 50.48 34.36 -9.05
C PHE A 8 50.09 33.35 -7.96
N LEU A 9 49.55 33.89 -6.87
CA LEU A 9 48.93 33.13 -5.82
C LEU A 9 47.55 32.70 -6.31
N SER A 10 47.44 31.49 -6.81
CA SER A 10 46.16 30.89 -7.17
C SER A 10 45.48 30.41 -5.88
N ALA A 11 44.54 31.21 -5.39
CA ALA A 11 43.62 30.80 -4.38
C ALA A 11 42.67 29.76 -4.94
N LEU A 12 42.89 28.50 -4.66
CA LEU A 12 41.91 27.44 -4.87
C LEU A 12 40.76 27.63 -3.85
N PHE A 13 39.70 28.26 -4.30
CA PHE A 13 38.44 28.24 -3.61
C PHE A 13 37.88 26.81 -3.75
N ALA A 14 38.11 25.97 -2.77
CA ALA A 14 37.42 24.72 -2.62
C ALA A 14 35.95 25.01 -2.31
N LEU A 15 35.10 25.06 -3.33
CA LEU A 15 33.65 25.02 -3.18
C LEU A 15 33.30 23.63 -2.63
N ALA A 16 33.18 23.53 -1.31
CA ALA A 16 32.52 22.41 -0.67
C ALA A 16 31.04 22.46 -1.08
N PHE A 17 30.68 21.81 -2.16
CA PHE A 17 29.30 21.42 -2.43
C PHE A 17 28.90 20.46 -1.31
N SER A 18 28.24 20.99 -0.30
CA SER A 18 27.43 20.19 0.62
C SER A 18 26.35 19.52 -0.25
N LEU A 19 26.63 18.33 -0.71
CA LEU A 19 25.63 17.40 -1.16
C LEU A 19 24.78 17.06 0.07
N ASN A 20 23.78 17.91 0.35
CA ASN A 20 22.64 17.50 1.12
C ASN A 20 21.99 16.40 0.27
N GLY A 21 22.53 15.19 0.39
CA GLY A 21 21.88 14.00 -0.07
C GLY A 21 20.49 14.02 0.53
N ILE A 22 19.47 14.14 -0.30
CA ILE A 22 18.13 13.71 0.06
C ILE A 22 18.33 12.26 0.46
N ALA A 23 18.45 12.00 1.75
CA ALA A 23 18.51 10.66 2.28
C ALA A 23 17.22 10.00 1.80
N GLN A 24 17.34 9.12 0.82
CA GLN A 24 16.26 8.28 0.39
C GLN A 24 15.84 7.52 1.64
N GLN A 25 14.74 7.96 2.28
CA GLN A 25 14.27 7.33 3.50
C GLN A 25 14.02 5.87 3.18
N GLN A 26 14.90 5.02 3.68
CA GLN A 26 14.81 3.58 3.52
C GLN A 26 13.46 3.15 4.12
N GLU A 27 12.66 2.41 3.35
CA GLU A 27 11.41 1.86 3.87
C GLU A 27 11.72 1.08 5.15
N PRO A 28 10.97 1.27 6.24
CA PRO A 28 11.25 0.57 7.47
C PRO A 28 11.06 -0.94 7.30
N GLU A 29 11.87 -1.72 8.02
CA GLU A 29 11.79 -3.17 7.96
C GLU A 29 10.41 -3.67 8.46
N PRO A 30 9.79 -4.62 7.76
CA PRO A 30 8.53 -5.22 8.20
C PRO A 30 8.69 -6.01 9.50
N TYR A 31 7.59 -6.21 10.22
CA TYR A 31 7.56 -6.96 11.49
C TYR A 31 7.81 -8.46 11.35
N LEU A 32 7.37 -9.04 10.24
CA LEU A 32 7.48 -10.48 9.99
C LEU A 32 8.39 -10.75 8.81
N LYS A 33 9.21 -11.78 8.93
CA LYS A 33 9.91 -12.36 7.80
C LYS A 33 8.92 -13.07 6.88
N THR A 34 9.29 -13.30 5.63
CA THR A 34 8.40 -13.92 4.64
C THR A 34 7.93 -15.32 5.07
N GLU A 35 8.81 -16.10 5.70
CA GLU A 35 8.52 -17.45 6.21
C GLU A 35 7.54 -17.47 7.40
N ASP A 36 7.40 -16.35 8.12
CA ASP A 36 6.49 -16.21 9.27
C ASP A 36 5.08 -15.73 8.88
N ILE A 37 4.89 -15.30 7.63
CA ILE A 37 3.59 -14.82 7.13
C ILE A 37 2.73 -16.02 6.70
N PRO A 38 1.41 -16.02 7.03
CA PRO A 38 0.52 -17.08 6.57
C PRO A 38 0.57 -17.25 5.05
N ASP A 39 0.82 -18.47 4.58
CA ASP A 39 0.94 -18.79 3.16
C ASP A 39 -0.46 -18.90 2.52
N ALA A 40 -0.86 -17.87 1.79
CA ALA A 40 -2.16 -17.79 1.16
C ALA A 40 -2.43 -18.90 0.13
N VAL A 41 -1.39 -19.52 -0.43
CA VAL A 41 -1.56 -20.68 -1.34
C VAL A 41 -2.09 -21.90 -0.61
N LYS A 42 -1.83 -22.00 0.71
CA LYS A 42 -2.24 -23.15 1.52
C LYS A 42 -3.64 -23.03 2.12
N PHE A 43 -4.13 -21.80 2.37
CA PHE A 43 -5.41 -21.62 3.07
C PHE A 43 -6.51 -20.97 2.23
N LEU A 44 -6.19 -20.41 1.06
CA LEU A 44 -7.18 -19.87 0.14
C LEU A 44 -7.35 -20.75 -1.09
N PRO A 45 -8.56 -20.82 -1.66
CA PRO A 45 -8.73 -21.36 -3.00
C PRO A 45 -7.94 -20.50 -4.00
N GLY A 46 -7.48 -21.11 -5.08
CA GLY A 46 -6.88 -20.39 -6.20
C GLY A 46 -7.87 -19.44 -6.87
N PRO A 47 -7.37 -18.56 -7.75
CA PRO A 47 -8.23 -17.63 -8.48
C PRO A 47 -9.20 -18.36 -9.39
N PRO A 48 -10.42 -17.80 -9.65
CA PRO A 48 -11.36 -18.37 -10.61
C PRO A 48 -10.74 -18.57 -12.00
N GLU A 49 -10.95 -19.75 -12.57
CA GLU A 49 -10.45 -20.11 -13.90
C GLU A 49 -11.45 -19.71 -15.01
N PRO A 50 -10.98 -19.27 -16.19
CA PRO A 50 -11.83 -19.00 -17.34
C PRO A 50 -12.78 -20.16 -17.66
N GLY A 51 -14.05 -19.86 -17.96
CA GLY A 51 -15.09 -20.85 -18.21
C GLY A 51 -15.87 -21.29 -16.98
N THR A 52 -15.46 -20.91 -15.77
CA THR A 52 -16.22 -21.18 -14.54
C THR A 52 -17.25 -20.08 -14.24
N ALA A 53 -18.31 -20.42 -13.48
CA ALA A 53 -19.28 -19.44 -13.01
C ALA A 53 -18.65 -18.31 -12.16
N ALA A 54 -17.65 -18.63 -11.35
CA ALA A 54 -16.91 -17.66 -10.55
C ALA A 54 -16.12 -16.66 -11.42
N PHE A 55 -15.53 -17.12 -12.53
CA PHE A 55 -14.88 -16.21 -13.48
C PHE A 55 -15.89 -15.37 -14.26
N ALA A 56 -17.06 -15.92 -14.59
CA ALA A 56 -18.13 -15.16 -15.21
C ALA A 56 -18.62 -14.03 -14.30
N LEU A 57 -18.71 -14.28 -12.98
CA LEU A 57 -19.03 -13.26 -11.98
C LEU A 57 -17.95 -12.17 -11.92
N ASP A 58 -16.66 -12.52 -11.87
CA ASP A 58 -15.54 -11.56 -11.93
C ASP A 58 -15.63 -10.67 -13.18
N SER A 59 -15.94 -11.27 -14.33
CA SER A 59 -16.08 -10.54 -15.59
C SER A 59 -17.27 -9.57 -15.57
N ALA A 60 -18.43 -10.01 -15.03
CA ALA A 60 -19.62 -9.18 -14.90
C ALA A 60 -19.35 -7.96 -13.98
N ILE A 61 -18.70 -8.18 -12.84
CA ILE A 61 -18.32 -7.12 -11.89
C ILE A 61 -17.31 -6.16 -12.54
N TYR A 62 -16.36 -6.65 -13.33
CA TYR A 62 -15.42 -5.78 -14.05
C TYR A 62 -16.16 -4.82 -14.98
N TYR A 63 -17.10 -5.28 -15.80
CA TYR A 63 -17.87 -4.42 -16.71
C TYR A 63 -18.81 -3.48 -15.97
N GLN A 64 -19.46 -3.94 -14.91
CA GLN A 64 -20.28 -3.09 -14.06
C GLN A 64 -19.46 -1.97 -13.41
N SER A 65 -18.28 -2.31 -12.88
CA SER A 65 -17.37 -1.34 -12.25
C SER A 65 -16.78 -0.33 -13.25
N LYS A 66 -16.60 -0.74 -14.50
CA LYS A 66 -16.12 0.12 -15.59
C LYS A 66 -17.04 1.32 -15.82
N ALA A 67 -18.34 1.17 -15.63
CA ALA A 67 -19.30 2.28 -15.75
C ALA A 67 -19.08 3.40 -14.71
N LEU A 68 -18.38 3.12 -13.61
CA LEU A 68 -18.08 4.10 -12.55
C LEU A 68 -16.83 4.94 -12.84
N ARG A 69 -16.10 4.67 -13.92
CA ARG A 69 -14.80 5.30 -14.23
C ARG A 69 -14.90 6.79 -14.55
N GLU A 70 -15.98 7.22 -15.20
CA GLU A 70 -16.16 8.61 -15.64
C GLU A 70 -16.63 9.55 -14.52
N GLY A 71 -17.10 9.01 -13.40
CA GLY A 71 -17.68 9.78 -12.31
C GLY A 71 -16.69 10.05 -11.17
N GLU A 72 -17.23 10.59 -10.08
CA GLU A 72 -16.51 10.91 -8.85
C GLU A 72 -15.80 9.66 -8.26
N ARG A 73 -16.44 8.50 -8.37
CA ARG A 73 -15.88 7.23 -7.91
C ARG A 73 -14.63 6.82 -8.70
N GLY A 74 -14.56 7.12 -9.99
CA GLY A 74 -13.36 6.93 -10.81
C GLY A 74 -12.23 7.87 -10.40
N GLN A 75 -12.52 9.13 -10.08
CA GLN A 75 -11.54 10.10 -9.57
C GLN A 75 -10.99 9.65 -8.21
N GLN A 76 -11.83 9.11 -7.34
CA GLN A 76 -11.39 8.50 -6.08
C GLN A 76 -10.44 7.32 -6.35
N ALA A 77 -10.77 6.43 -7.28
CA ALA A 77 -9.92 5.29 -7.64
C ALA A 77 -8.53 5.71 -8.17
N ILE A 78 -8.45 6.85 -8.85
CA ILE A 78 -7.17 7.44 -9.28
C ILE A 78 -6.37 7.94 -8.06
N ARG A 79 -6.99 8.68 -7.14
CA ARG A 79 -6.31 9.16 -5.93
C ARG A 79 -5.79 8.01 -5.07
N GLU A 80 -6.57 6.95 -4.92
CA GLU A 80 -6.24 5.76 -4.12
C GLU A 80 -5.23 4.82 -4.80
N ALA A 81 -4.78 5.11 -6.03
CA ALA A 81 -3.73 4.35 -6.69
C ALA A 81 -2.33 4.58 -6.08
N THR A 82 -2.20 5.49 -5.12
CA THR A 82 -0.93 5.75 -4.44
C THR A 82 -0.44 4.55 -3.64
N THR A 83 0.89 4.45 -3.52
CA THR A 83 1.58 3.49 -2.62
C THR A 83 2.38 4.21 -1.54
N SER A 84 2.36 5.53 -1.52
CA SER A 84 3.00 6.35 -0.49
C SER A 84 2.24 6.22 0.83
N ILE A 85 2.90 5.76 1.88
CA ILE A 85 2.29 5.56 3.21
C ILE A 85 1.69 6.86 3.75
N SER A 86 2.41 7.98 3.63
CA SER A 86 1.89 9.27 4.11
C SER A 86 0.62 9.70 3.37
N ARG A 87 0.54 9.48 2.04
CA ARG A 87 -0.67 9.77 1.27
C ARG A 87 -1.81 8.81 1.60
N MET A 88 -1.50 7.53 1.79
CA MET A 88 -2.49 6.55 2.23
C MET A 88 -3.06 6.93 3.59
N ALA A 89 -2.21 7.17 4.60
CA ALA A 89 -2.63 7.57 5.95
C ALA A 89 -3.47 8.85 5.94
N ALA A 90 -3.07 9.86 5.15
CA ALA A 90 -3.83 11.10 5.02
C ALA A 90 -5.28 10.87 4.55
N MET A 91 -5.53 9.88 3.68
CA MET A 91 -6.88 9.54 3.22
C MET A 91 -7.75 8.84 4.28
N PHE A 92 -7.14 8.30 5.33
CA PHE A 92 -7.84 7.75 6.50
C PHE A 92 -8.09 8.81 7.59
N SER A 93 -7.49 10.00 7.50
CA SER A 93 -7.51 11.00 8.59
C SER A 93 -8.91 11.41 9.00
N GLU A 94 -9.82 11.66 8.06
CA GLU A 94 -11.21 12.03 8.34
C GLU A 94 -11.94 10.89 9.07
N ALA A 95 -11.86 9.67 8.57
CA ALA A 95 -12.49 8.50 9.15
C ALA A 95 -11.90 8.14 10.53
N PHE A 96 -10.61 8.40 10.75
CA PHE A 96 -9.93 8.17 12.03
C PHE A 96 -10.23 9.27 13.06
N GLY A 97 -10.71 10.44 12.61
CA GLY A 97 -11.00 11.60 13.47
C GLY A 97 -9.78 12.42 13.86
N MET A 98 -8.63 12.21 13.22
CA MET A 98 -7.38 12.92 13.48
C MET A 98 -6.49 12.95 12.23
N GLU A 99 -5.76 14.04 12.02
CA GLU A 99 -4.75 14.11 10.96
C GLU A 99 -3.64 13.08 11.19
N LEU A 100 -3.47 12.18 10.22
CA LEU A 100 -2.41 11.18 10.18
C LEU A 100 -1.26 11.68 9.29
N SER A 101 -0.23 12.27 9.90
CA SER A 101 0.93 12.84 9.20
C SER A 101 2.24 12.56 9.95
N ARG A 102 3.38 12.74 9.27
CA ARG A 102 4.71 12.57 9.92
C ARG A 102 4.94 13.62 11.00
N GLU A 103 4.36 14.78 10.84
CA GLU A 103 4.52 15.92 11.74
C GLU A 103 3.67 15.75 13.00
N ARG A 104 2.44 15.28 12.85
CA ARG A 104 1.47 15.19 13.93
C ARG A 104 1.45 13.85 14.65
N THR A 105 1.57 12.76 13.90
CA THR A 105 1.42 11.40 14.41
C THR A 105 2.57 10.48 13.99
N PRO A 106 3.84 10.85 14.30
CA PRO A 106 5.01 10.11 13.80
C PRO A 106 5.06 8.65 14.24
N LYS A 107 4.61 8.31 15.46
CA LYS A 107 4.60 6.92 15.95
C LYS A 107 3.49 6.09 15.30
N ILE A 108 2.31 6.66 15.13
CA ILE A 108 1.21 6.02 14.38
C ILE A 108 1.66 5.77 12.95
N LEU A 109 2.25 6.76 12.29
CA LEU A 109 2.70 6.60 10.91
C LEU A 109 3.80 5.56 10.76
N TYR A 110 4.72 5.46 11.74
CA TYR A 110 5.77 4.43 11.78
C TYR A 110 5.16 3.02 11.92
N LEU A 111 4.20 2.84 12.83
CA LEU A 111 3.44 1.60 13.00
C LEU A 111 2.74 1.19 11.69
N LEU A 112 2.06 2.15 11.04
CA LEU A 112 1.35 1.91 9.77
C LEU A 112 2.32 1.51 8.65
N ASP A 113 3.47 2.17 8.54
CA ASP A 113 4.45 1.88 7.49
C ASP A 113 4.99 0.45 7.63
N ARG A 114 5.51 0.08 8.80
CA ARG A 114 6.00 -1.29 9.07
C ARG A 114 4.92 -2.36 8.86
N SER A 115 3.69 -2.06 9.29
CA SER A 115 2.54 -2.96 9.10
C SER A 115 2.23 -3.16 7.62
N VAL A 116 2.18 -2.08 6.82
CA VAL A 116 1.91 -2.15 5.39
C VAL A 116 3.02 -2.90 4.63
N GLN A 117 4.29 -2.70 5.01
CA GLN A 117 5.40 -3.49 4.45
C GLN A 117 5.23 -4.99 4.77
N THR A 118 4.74 -5.31 5.97
CA THR A 118 4.45 -6.71 6.36
C THR A 118 3.30 -7.29 5.53
N PHE A 119 2.16 -6.61 5.43
CA PHE A 119 1.02 -7.06 4.63
C PHE A 119 1.39 -7.30 3.17
N ARG A 120 2.20 -6.43 2.59
CA ARG A 120 2.65 -6.53 1.20
C ARG A 120 3.40 -7.83 0.91
N ARG A 121 4.15 -8.37 1.87
CA ARG A 121 4.88 -9.64 1.71
C ARG A 121 3.95 -10.84 1.53
N GLY A 122 2.75 -10.82 2.12
CA GLY A 122 1.78 -11.92 2.05
C GLY A 122 1.22 -12.21 0.65
N VAL A 123 1.38 -11.30 -0.30
CA VAL A 123 0.88 -11.50 -1.68
C VAL A 123 1.94 -12.02 -2.65
N ALA A 124 3.20 -12.06 -2.29
CA ALA A 124 4.28 -12.39 -3.22
C ALA A 124 4.18 -13.85 -3.71
N MET A 125 4.05 -14.80 -2.77
CA MET A 125 3.96 -16.23 -3.08
C MET A 125 2.77 -16.54 -4.01
N PRO A 126 1.51 -16.21 -3.66
CA PRO A 126 0.37 -16.53 -4.52
C PRO A 126 0.42 -15.81 -5.88
N LYS A 127 0.96 -14.58 -5.96
CA LYS A 127 1.15 -13.90 -7.24
C LYS A 127 2.06 -14.69 -8.18
N ASN A 128 3.16 -15.20 -7.67
CA ASN A 128 4.13 -15.97 -8.45
C ASN A 128 3.62 -17.39 -8.76
N THR A 129 2.82 -17.99 -7.87
CA THR A 129 2.25 -19.31 -8.06
C THR A 129 1.19 -19.31 -9.16
N TYR A 130 0.25 -18.37 -9.12
CA TYR A 130 -0.89 -18.39 -10.04
C TYR A 130 -0.67 -17.59 -11.30
N MET A 131 0.19 -16.57 -11.31
CA MET A 131 0.47 -15.68 -12.45
C MET A 131 -0.81 -15.26 -13.20
N ARG A 132 -1.89 -15.07 -12.46
CA ARG A 132 -3.21 -14.73 -13.03
C ARG A 132 -3.12 -13.47 -13.89
N LYS A 133 -3.68 -13.51 -15.10
CA LYS A 133 -3.78 -12.33 -15.96
C LYS A 133 -4.69 -11.28 -15.31
N ARG A 134 -4.27 -10.03 -15.39
CA ARG A 134 -5.08 -8.89 -14.95
C ARG A 134 -6.23 -8.63 -15.91
N PRO A 135 -7.37 -8.04 -15.46
CA PRO A 135 -8.52 -7.75 -16.32
C PRO A 135 -8.14 -7.01 -17.60
N TYR A 136 -7.38 -5.91 -17.49
CA TYR A 136 -6.95 -5.10 -18.63
C TYR A 136 -6.05 -5.86 -19.62
N VAL A 137 -5.30 -6.86 -19.15
CA VAL A 137 -4.50 -7.74 -20.02
C VAL A 137 -5.37 -8.81 -20.67
N TYR A 138 -6.37 -9.32 -19.93
CA TYR A 138 -7.26 -10.37 -20.39
C TYR A 138 -8.22 -9.86 -21.48
N PHE A 139 -8.79 -8.67 -21.28
CA PHE A 139 -9.75 -8.06 -22.21
C PHE A 139 -9.08 -7.15 -23.25
N ASP A 140 -7.77 -6.93 -23.15
CA ASP A 140 -7.02 -5.96 -23.96
C ASP A 140 -7.65 -4.55 -23.95
N GLU A 141 -7.98 -4.07 -22.77
CA GLU A 141 -8.63 -2.78 -22.53
C GLU A 141 -7.79 -1.89 -21.61
N PRO A 142 -7.81 -0.54 -21.78
CA PRO A 142 -7.04 0.34 -20.92
C PRO A 142 -7.62 0.42 -19.51
N THR A 143 -6.74 0.65 -18.52
CA THR A 143 -7.13 0.99 -17.15
C THR A 143 -7.40 2.49 -17.02
N LEU A 144 -7.88 2.93 -15.83
CA LEU A 144 -7.96 4.37 -15.51
C LEU A 144 -6.60 5.08 -15.45
N ILE A 145 -5.50 4.32 -15.31
CA ILE A 145 -4.15 4.90 -15.15
C ILE A 145 -3.19 4.16 -16.09
N PRO A 146 -3.28 4.37 -17.42
CA PRO A 146 -2.51 3.61 -18.41
C PRO A 146 -0.98 3.67 -18.19
N MET A 147 -0.49 4.79 -17.66
CA MET A 147 0.95 4.95 -17.37
C MET A 147 1.49 3.94 -16.35
N ALA A 148 0.65 3.43 -15.43
CA ALA A 148 1.04 2.45 -14.43
C ALA A 148 0.90 0.98 -14.90
N GLU A 149 0.30 0.72 -16.07
CA GLU A 149 0.11 -0.63 -16.61
C GLU A 149 1.44 -1.33 -16.90
N ARG A 150 2.41 -0.59 -17.41
CA ARG A 150 3.72 -1.12 -17.80
C ARG A 150 4.41 -1.87 -16.66
N GLN A 151 4.27 -1.38 -15.43
CA GLN A 151 4.91 -1.98 -14.26
C GLN A 151 4.20 -3.25 -13.78
N SER A 152 2.91 -3.41 -14.08
CA SER A 152 2.08 -4.52 -13.55
C SER A 152 1.69 -5.56 -14.59
N ARG A 153 1.89 -5.28 -15.89
CA ARG A 153 1.43 -6.13 -17.00
C ARG A 153 1.91 -7.58 -16.90
N ASN A 154 3.14 -7.78 -16.46
CA ASN A 154 3.80 -9.08 -16.37
C ASN A 154 3.80 -9.67 -14.94
N SER A 155 3.05 -9.07 -14.01
CA SER A 155 2.94 -9.56 -12.64
C SER A 155 1.56 -10.18 -12.38
N GLY A 156 1.52 -11.26 -11.59
CA GLY A 156 0.27 -11.91 -11.21
C GLY A 156 -0.75 -10.95 -10.59
N SER A 157 -2.02 -11.11 -10.97
CA SER A 157 -3.13 -10.31 -10.45
C SER A 157 -3.52 -10.70 -9.03
N PHE A 158 -3.57 -12.00 -8.74
CA PHE A 158 -4.12 -12.58 -7.52
C PHE A 158 -3.07 -12.82 -6.43
N PRO A 159 -3.32 -12.38 -5.18
CA PRO A 159 -4.30 -11.40 -4.73
C PRO A 159 -3.84 -9.96 -4.95
N SER A 160 -4.72 -8.97 -4.69
CA SER A 160 -4.44 -7.55 -4.91
C SER A 160 -3.45 -6.98 -3.90
N GLY A 161 -2.29 -6.47 -4.38
CA GLY A 161 -1.27 -5.85 -3.53
C GLY A 161 -1.67 -4.47 -2.98
N HIS A 162 -2.52 -3.71 -3.64
CA HIS A 162 -3.07 -2.46 -3.12
C HIS A 162 -4.10 -2.73 -2.02
N THR A 163 -4.96 -3.72 -2.21
CA THR A 163 -5.98 -4.07 -1.24
C THR A 163 -5.39 -4.54 0.08
N VAL A 164 -4.34 -5.39 0.08
CA VAL A 164 -3.71 -5.81 1.35
C VAL A 164 -3.16 -4.63 2.13
N ARG A 165 -2.69 -3.58 1.45
CA ARG A 165 -2.18 -2.36 2.11
C ARG A 165 -3.31 -1.54 2.73
N GLY A 166 -4.34 -1.21 1.94
CA GLY A 166 -5.46 -0.38 2.41
C GLY A 166 -6.29 -1.08 3.48
N TRP A 167 -6.63 -2.35 3.27
CA TRP A 167 -7.36 -3.15 4.26
C TRP A 167 -6.55 -3.39 5.53
N GLY A 168 -5.24 -3.72 5.38
CA GLY A 168 -4.33 -3.88 6.51
C GLY A 168 -4.17 -2.60 7.33
N MET A 169 -4.03 -1.44 6.67
CA MET A 169 -4.00 -0.14 7.35
C MET A 169 -5.30 0.11 8.14
N ALA A 170 -6.46 -0.17 7.54
CA ALA A 170 -7.76 -0.05 8.20
C ALA A 170 -7.85 -0.91 9.46
N LEU A 171 -7.37 -2.17 9.41
CA LEU A 171 -7.37 -3.07 10.58
C LEU A 171 -6.50 -2.53 11.73
N VAL A 172 -5.31 -1.99 11.43
CA VAL A 172 -4.43 -1.39 12.44
C VAL A 172 -5.07 -0.14 13.06
N LEU A 173 -5.67 0.73 12.23
CA LEU A 173 -6.36 1.95 12.72
C LEU A 173 -7.61 1.61 13.55
N ALA A 174 -8.38 0.60 13.14
CA ALA A 174 -9.54 0.12 13.90
C ALA A 174 -9.12 -0.46 15.27
N GLN A 175 -7.98 -1.14 15.36
CA GLN A 175 -7.42 -1.60 16.63
C GLN A 175 -6.96 -0.44 17.50
N LEU A 176 -6.34 0.59 16.91
CA LEU A 176 -5.81 1.75 17.63
C LEU A 176 -6.92 2.64 18.21
N ASN A 177 -8.01 2.83 17.46
CA ASN A 177 -9.19 3.59 17.89
C ASN A 177 -10.48 2.82 17.54
N PRO A 178 -10.96 1.94 18.44
CA PRO A 178 -12.19 1.16 18.19
C PRO A 178 -13.45 2.01 18.00
N ALA A 179 -13.47 3.25 18.48
CA ALA A 179 -14.63 4.13 18.32
C ALA A 179 -14.88 4.54 16.86
N CYS A 180 -13.85 4.52 16.00
CA CYS A 180 -13.96 4.84 14.58
C CYS A 180 -13.85 3.61 13.67
N GLN A 181 -13.88 2.38 14.22
CA GLN A 181 -13.59 1.15 13.47
C GLN A 181 -14.41 1.01 12.18
N ASP A 182 -15.70 1.27 12.23
CA ASP A 182 -16.59 1.08 11.08
C ASP A 182 -16.24 2.08 9.95
N ALA A 183 -15.90 3.31 10.31
CA ALA A 183 -15.52 4.35 9.35
C ALA A 183 -14.18 4.00 8.66
N VAL A 184 -13.15 3.63 9.42
CA VAL A 184 -11.84 3.28 8.82
C VAL A 184 -11.92 1.97 8.03
N LEU A 185 -12.71 0.99 8.46
CA LEU A 185 -12.92 -0.25 7.71
C LEU A 185 -13.66 0.03 6.39
N SER A 186 -14.63 0.96 6.37
CA SER A 186 -15.28 1.40 5.13
C SER A 186 -14.29 1.99 4.14
N VAL A 187 -13.38 2.88 4.58
CA VAL A 187 -12.30 3.42 3.73
C VAL A 187 -11.42 2.30 3.18
N GLY A 188 -10.98 1.37 4.03
CA GLY A 188 -10.16 0.23 3.60
C GLY A 188 -10.86 -0.70 2.62
N TYR A 189 -12.19 -0.88 2.76
CA TYR A 189 -13.00 -1.64 1.82
C TYR A 189 -13.04 -0.98 0.45
N GLU A 190 -13.37 0.32 0.39
CA GLU A 190 -13.44 1.10 -0.83
C GLU A 190 -12.08 1.20 -1.55
N TRP A 191 -10.97 1.20 -0.79
CA TRP A 191 -9.62 1.13 -1.33
C TRP A 191 -9.42 -0.10 -2.24
N GLY A 192 -9.95 -1.24 -1.82
CA GLY A 192 -9.94 -2.46 -2.64
C GLY A 192 -10.82 -2.32 -3.88
N GLN A 193 -12.06 -1.81 -3.73
CA GLN A 193 -13.01 -1.63 -4.83
C GLN A 193 -12.47 -0.68 -5.91
N SER A 194 -11.69 0.32 -5.51
CA SER A 194 -10.99 1.21 -6.44
C SER A 194 -10.08 0.47 -7.42
N ARG A 195 -9.56 -0.69 -7.06
CA ARG A 195 -8.70 -1.49 -7.97
C ARG A 195 -9.51 -2.22 -9.02
N VAL A 196 -10.75 -2.63 -8.70
CA VAL A 196 -11.70 -3.20 -9.67
C VAL A 196 -12.18 -2.13 -10.65
N ILE A 197 -12.62 -0.98 -10.12
CA ILE A 197 -13.05 0.17 -10.93
C ILE A 197 -11.94 0.62 -11.88
N ALA A 198 -10.73 0.77 -11.36
CA ALA A 198 -9.57 1.17 -12.18
C ALA A 198 -9.16 0.11 -13.22
N GLY A 199 -9.65 -1.14 -13.13
CA GLY A 199 -9.38 -2.21 -14.09
C GLY A 199 -8.10 -3.01 -13.84
N TYR A 200 -7.47 -2.84 -12.69
CA TYR A 200 -6.20 -3.51 -12.35
C TYR A 200 -6.38 -4.91 -11.76
N HIS A 201 -7.52 -5.17 -11.12
CA HIS A 201 -7.79 -6.40 -10.38
C HIS A 201 -9.21 -6.89 -10.61
N TRP A 202 -9.40 -8.19 -10.53
CA TRP A 202 -10.68 -8.86 -10.45
C TRP A 202 -11.26 -8.69 -9.04
N GLN A 203 -12.59 -8.84 -8.89
CA GLN A 203 -13.21 -8.79 -7.57
C GLN A 203 -12.64 -9.87 -6.64
N SER A 204 -12.48 -11.08 -7.14
CA SER A 204 -11.91 -12.18 -6.36
C SER A 204 -10.46 -11.94 -5.93
N ASP A 205 -9.64 -11.17 -6.69
CA ASP A 205 -8.30 -10.74 -6.25
C ASP A 205 -8.38 -9.83 -5.02
N VAL A 206 -9.39 -8.97 -4.98
CA VAL A 206 -9.62 -8.00 -3.91
C VAL A 206 -10.14 -8.71 -2.66
N ASP A 207 -11.09 -9.63 -2.82
CA ASP A 207 -11.66 -10.38 -1.68
C ASP A 207 -10.60 -11.30 -1.05
N ALA A 208 -9.83 -12.02 -1.86
CA ALA A 208 -8.70 -12.80 -1.36
C ALA A 208 -7.65 -11.94 -0.63
N ALA A 209 -7.39 -10.73 -1.13
CA ALA A 209 -6.43 -9.82 -0.51
C ALA A 209 -6.88 -9.36 0.89
N ARG A 210 -8.18 -9.14 1.12
CA ARG A 210 -8.72 -8.84 2.46
C ARG A 210 -8.50 -10.01 3.41
N LEU A 211 -8.70 -11.24 2.97
CA LEU A 211 -8.44 -12.44 3.79
C LEU A 211 -6.94 -12.58 4.10
N VAL A 212 -6.06 -12.35 3.12
CA VAL A 212 -4.60 -12.37 3.34
C VAL A 212 -4.17 -11.32 4.37
N ALA A 213 -4.67 -10.09 4.25
CA ALA A 213 -4.35 -9.04 5.21
C ALA A 213 -4.89 -9.36 6.60
N SER A 214 -6.11 -9.88 6.72
CA SER A 214 -6.71 -10.27 8.00
C SER A 214 -5.95 -11.42 8.68
N ALA A 215 -5.52 -12.43 7.92
CA ALA A 215 -4.68 -13.52 8.44
C ALA A 215 -3.30 -13.01 8.89
N THR A 216 -2.68 -12.11 8.12
CA THR A 216 -1.42 -11.48 8.48
C THR A 216 -1.56 -10.59 9.70
N PHE A 217 -2.67 -9.84 9.82
CA PHE A 217 -2.98 -9.03 10.99
C PHE A 217 -3.11 -9.88 12.26
N ALA A 218 -3.83 -11.02 12.18
CA ALA A 218 -3.91 -11.96 13.30
C ALA A 218 -2.52 -12.47 13.72
N ARG A 219 -1.62 -12.75 12.77
CA ARG A 219 -0.25 -13.17 13.07
C ARG A 219 0.59 -12.04 13.68
N LEU A 220 0.36 -10.78 13.29
CA LEU A 220 1.03 -9.61 13.89
C LEU A 220 0.76 -9.47 15.38
N GLN A 221 -0.43 -9.89 15.85
CA GLN A 221 -0.79 -9.82 17.28
C GLN A 221 0.14 -10.65 18.18
N ALA A 222 0.82 -11.66 17.63
CA ALA A 222 1.82 -12.46 18.33
C ALA A 222 3.28 -11.98 18.10
N CYS A 223 3.48 -10.81 17.46
CA CYS A 223 4.81 -10.24 17.21
C CYS A 223 5.17 -9.21 18.30
N PRO A 224 6.19 -9.45 19.14
CA PRO A 224 6.55 -8.54 20.24
C PRO A 224 6.91 -7.12 19.76
N GLU A 225 7.61 -7.00 18.62
CA GLU A 225 7.97 -5.70 18.07
C GLU A 225 6.73 -4.91 17.60
N TYR A 226 5.75 -5.57 17.01
CA TYR A 226 4.48 -4.96 16.65
C TYR A 226 3.75 -4.43 17.90
N GLN A 227 3.70 -5.24 18.97
CA GLN A 227 3.04 -4.85 20.22
C GLN A 227 3.73 -3.63 20.87
N GLN A 228 5.06 -3.57 20.81
CA GLN A 228 5.82 -2.42 21.31
C GLN A 228 5.51 -1.14 20.53
N ASP A 229 5.54 -1.20 19.20
CA ASP A 229 5.25 -0.04 18.36
C ASP A 229 3.78 0.35 18.45
N PHE A 230 2.86 -0.63 18.61
CA PHE A 230 1.44 -0.39 18.83
C PHE A 230 1.20 0.36 20.15
N ALA A 231 1.84 -0.05 21.25
CA ALA A 231 1.74 0.64 22.54
C ALA A 231 2.22 2.09 22.43
N ALA A 232 3.34 2.32 21.74
CA ALA A 232 3.87 3.67 21.53
C ALA A 232 2.93 4.55 20.67
N ALA A 233 2.28 3.97 19.66
CA ALA A 233 1.28 4.65 18.84
C ALA A 233 0.00 4.95 19.62
N LEU A 234 -0.43 4.04 20.49
CA LEU A 234 -1.59 4.22 21.36
C LEU A 234 -1.35 5.37 22.36
N GLU A 235 -0.18 5.43 23.00
CA GLU A 235 0.20 6.54 23.88
C GLU A 235 0.18 7.90 23.14
N GLU A 236 0.66 7.91 21.89
CA GLU A 236 0.63 9.12 21.05
C GLU A 236 -0.80 9.56 20.76
N TRP A 237 -1.67 8.61 20.34
CA TRP A 237 -3.08 8.88 20.07
C TRP A 237 -3.80 9.42 21.31
N GLU A 238 -3.63 8.77 22.47
CA GLU A 238 -4.22 9.22 23.74
C GLU A 238 -3.77 10.60 24.17
N ALA A 239 -2.47 10.91 23.96
CA ALA A 239 -1.92 12.22 24.29
C ALA A 239 -2.48 13.35 23.41
N LEU A 240 -2.75 13.06 22.13
CA LEU A 240 -3.30 14.02 21.17
C LEU A 240 -4.83 14.17 21.25
N ASN A 241 -5.51 13.26 21.92
CA ASN A 241 -6.99 13.21 22.03
C ASN A 241 -7.50 13.70 23.40
N ARG A 242 -6.61 14.22 24.27
CA ARG A 242 -6.94 14.86 25.54
C ARG A 242 -7.25 16.33 25.33
#